data_f995a2b4933623ee2b36423d9f8b03f5
#
_entry.id   f995a2b4933623ee2b36423d9f8b03f5
#
_cell.length_a   1.000
_cell.length_b   1.000
_cell.length_c   1.000
_cell.angle_alpha   90.00
_cell.angle_beta   90.00
_cell.angle_gamma   90.00
#
_symmetry.space_group_name_H-M   'P 1'
#
loop_
_entity.id
_entity.type
_entity.pdbx_description
1 polymer ?
#
loop_
_entity_poly.entity_id
_entity_poly.type
_entity_poly.pdbx_seq_one_letter_code
_entity_poly.pdbx_strand_id
1 'polypeptide(L)'
;MSNTEQLREMAKTLVTPHKGILAADQSPRTMNKQLEALGLPPEAELRRKYRQLLFTTEGLQEYVTGVILHDGTIRNHADDGTEFSDLLIAKGVVPIIKVDKSTVPHTNFEGEVVTQGLDGLADRLQEYYDMGARAAKWRAVFTISENTPTEQNILFDCMTLARYAALCQEAGIVPMVEPEVLFSGSHSLERAEEVTTMVLQKLFEQLQWNNVDLEGVILKSSMVLAGSEWSEQTSAADVAQATLRTFMNSVPPEVPGIVFLSGGQTPQRATENLDAIAELEAQEGGFPWELAFSFSRGLEQPVQEAWQGKDENIEAAQAALIKRLQLNSMADQGTYDPSME
;
A
#
# COMPACT_ATOMS: atom_id res chain seq x y z
N MET A 1 -22.05 17.83 -6.56
CA MET A 1 -21.21 17.50 -5.40
C MET A 1 -20.07 18.50 -5.34
N SER A 2 -19.71 18.97 -4.15
CA SER A 2 -18.48 19.75 -3.95
C SER A 2 -17.25 18.87 -4.17
N ASN A 3 -16.06 19.46 -4.36
CA ASN A 3 -14.82 18.71 -4.46
C ASN A 3 -14.61 17.81 -3.22
N THR A 4 -14.88 18.32 -2.04
CA THR A 4 -14.79 17.59 -0.76
C THR A 4 -15.71 16.36 -0.74
N GLU A 5 -16.97 16.48 -1.16
CA GLU A 5 -17.90 15.34 -1.24
C GLU A 5 -17.41 14.27 -2.23
N GLN A 6 -16.86 14.68 -3.37
CA GLN A 6 -16.29 13.75 -4.35
C GLN A 6 -15.06 12.99 -3.80
N LEU A 7 -14.20 13.68 -3.05
CA LEU A 7 -13.05 13.06 -2.38
C LEU A 7 -13.49 12.03 -1.36
N ARG A 8 -14.46 12.35 -0.49
CA ARG A 8 -14.99 11.44 0.52
C ARG A 8 -15.64 10.20 -0.09
N GLU A 9 -16.43 10.37 -1.15
CA GLU A 9 -17.03 9.22 -1.86
C GLU A 9 -15.97 8.35 -2.57
N MET A 10 -14.95 8.96 -3.15
CA MET A 10 -13.84 8.21 -3.75
C MET A 10 -13.04 7.46 -2.68
N ALA A 11 -12.78 8.06 -1.52
CA ALA A 11 -12.09 7.40 -0.42
C ALA A 11 -12.86 6.15 0.06
N LYS A 12 -14.19 6.25 0.23
CA LYS A 12 -15.05 5.09 0.55
C LYS A 12 -15.05 4.03 -0.54
N THR A 13 -15.04 4.45 -1.83
CA THR A 13 -14.96 3.50 -2.95
C THR A 13 -13.68 2.68 -2.90
N LEU A 14 -12.55 3.29 -2.53
CA LEU A 14 -11.25 2.63 -2.45
C LEU A 14 -11.18 1.55 -1.36
N VAL A 15 -12.00 1.64 -0.33
CA VAL A 15 -12.07 0.69 0.79
C VAL A 15 -13.40 -0.06 0.81
N THR A 16 -13.94 -0.40 -0.36
CA THR A 16 -15.11 -1.27 -0.46
C THR A 16 -14.84 -2.62 0.20
N PRO A 17 -15.73 -3.12 1.09
CA PRO A 17 -15.54 -4.39 1.80
C PRO A 17 -15.15 -5.54 0.90
N HIS A 18 -14.24 -6.38 1.37
CA HIS A 18 -13.74 -7.60 0.71
C HIS A 18 -12.96 -7.37 -0.58
N LYS A 19 -12.57 -6.13 -0.85
CA LYS A 19 -11.71 -5.77 -1.98
C LYS A 19 -10.48 -5.00 -1.50
N GLY A 20 -9.33 -5.38 -2.02
CA GLY A 20 -8.09 -4.69 -1.72
C GLY A 20 -7.63 -3.75 -2.82
N ILE A 21 -6.36 -3.38 -2.76
CA ILE A 21 -5.68 -2.54 -3.74
C ILE A 21 -4.41 -3.27 -4.20
N LEU A 22 -4.26 -3.46 -5.50
CA LEU A 22 -3.03 -4.02 -6.07
C LEU A 22 -1.93 -2.95 -6.08
N ALA A 23 -0.86 -3.16 -5.32
CA ALA A 23 0.28 -2.24 -5.30
C ALA A 23 1.32 -2.64 -6.37
N ALA A 24 1.12 -2.13 -7.60
CA ALA A 24 1.96 -2.38 -8.77
C ALA A 24 2.87 -1.19 -9.11
N ASP A 25 3.35 -0.48 -8.09
CA ASP A 25 4.05 0.79 -8.18
C ASP A 25 5.58 0.71 -8.00
N GLN A 26 6.15 -0.50 -8.11
CA GLN A 26 7.59 -0.70 -8.01
C GLN A 26 8.31 0.20 -9.03
N SER A 27 9.32 0.92 -8.54
CA SER A 27 10.18 1.73 -9.40
C SER A 27 10.91 0.86 -10.44
N PRO A 28 11.36 1.42 -11.56
CA PRO A 28 12.18 0.67 -12.53
C PRO A 28 13.38 -0.05 -11.88
N ARG A 29 14.02 0.58 -10.89
CA ARG A 29 15.12 -0.03 -10.13
C ARG A 29 14.68 -1.27 -9.35
N THR A 30 13.54 -1.19 -8.66
CA THR A 30 13.00 -2.32 -7.89
C THR A 30 12.56 -3.44 -8.82
N MET A 31 11.84 -3.11 -9.88
CA MET A 31 11.35 -4.08 -10.85
C MET A 31 12.50 -4.79 -11.58
N ASN A 32 13.58 -4.04 -11.92
CA ASN A 32 14.78 -4.63 -12.51
C ASN A 32 15.41 -5.69 -11.60
N LYS A 33 15.54 -5.41 -10.29
CA LYS A 33 16.05 -6.39 -9.33
C LYS A 33 15.17 -7.66 -9.25
N GLN A 34 13.86 -7.51 -9.37
CA GLN A 34 12.93 -8.64 -9.39
C GLN A 34 13.10 -9.47 -10.68
N LEU A 35 13.23 -8.83 -11.84
CA LEU A 35 13.51 -9.50 -13.10
C LEU A 35 14.87 -10.23 -13.07
N GLU A 36 15.90 -9.58 -12.58
CA GLU A 36 17.24 -10.16 -12.43
C GLU A 36 17.23 -11.38 -11.50
N ALA A 37 16.45 -11.35 -10.42
CA ALA A 37 16.27 -12.48 -9.51
C ALA A 37 15.60 -13.69 -10.19
N LEU A 38 14.82 -13.46 -11.24
CA LEU A 38 14.23 -14.50 -12.11
C LEU A 38 15.17 -14.92 -13.27
N GLY A 39 16.37 -14.34 -13.35
CA GLY A 39 17.29 -14.57 -14.47
C GLY A 39 16.88 -13.87 -15.77
N LEU A 40 16.06 -12.82 -15.68
CA LEU A 40 15.52 -12.09 -16.81
C LEU A 40 16.26 -10.75 -17.03
N PRO A 41 16.35 -10.25 -18.27
CA PRO A 41 16.98 -8.96 -18.53
C PRO A 41 16.14 -7.80 -17.96
N PRO A 42 16.77 -6.75 -17.38
CA PRO A 42 16.08 -5.62 -16.77
C PRO A 42 15.61 -4.59 -17.83
N GLU A 43 14.80 -5.02 -18.79
CA GLU A 43 14.36 -4.24 -19.94
C GLU A 43 13.04 -3.51 -19.68
N ALA A 44 12.87 -2.33 -20.29
CA ALA A 44 11.66 -1.54 -20.16
C ALA A 44 10.43 -2.26 -20.72
N GLU A 45 10.59 -2.94 -21.86
CA GLU A 45 9.50 -3.67 -22.50
C GLU A 45 9.05 -4.87 -21.65
N LEU A 46 9.97 -5.58 -20.99
CA LEU A 46 9.61 -6.68 -20.13
C LEU A 46 8.83 -6.20 -18.89
N ARG A 47 9.20 -5.02 -18.33
CA ARG A 47 8.43 -4.38 -17.27
C ARG A 47 7.03 -3.99 -17.75
N ARG A 48 6.89 -3.44 -18.97
CA ARG A 48 5.61 -3.07 -19.56
C ARG A 48 4.71 -4.31 -19.75
N LYS A 49 5.23 -5.38 -20.34
CA LYS A 49 4.54 -6.65 -20.52
C LYS A 49 4.05 -7.25 -19.20
N TYR A 50 4.88 -7.18 -18.15
CA TYR A 50 4.46 -7.62 -16.82
C TYR A 50 3.28 -6.79 -16.29
N ARG A 51 3.29 -5.46 -16.45
CA ARG A 51 2.15 -4.61 -16.07
C ARG A 51 0.90 -4.92 -16.89
N GLN A 52 1.06 -5.10 -18.20
CA GLN A 52 -0.05 -5.53 -19.05
C GLN A 52 -0.67 -6.84 -18.56
N LEU A 53 0.16 -7.85 -18.25
CA LEU A 53 -0.32 -9.12 -17.70
C LEU A 53 -1.21 -8.91 -16.47
N LEU A 54 -0.78 -8.08 -15.51
CA LEU A 54 -1.56 -7.80 -14.31
C LEU A 54 -2.89 -7.10 -14.64
N PHE A 55 -2.86 -6.06 -15.47
CA PHE A 55 -4.03 -5.20 -15.70
C PHE A 55 -5.04 -5.80 -16.68
N THR A 56 -4.60 -6.69 -17.55
CA THR A 56 -5.52 -7.42 -18.45
C THR A 56 -6.15 -8.65 -17.81
N THR A 57 -5.71 -9.06 -16.61
CA THR A 57 -6.29 -10.21 -15.90
C THR A 57 -7.80 -10.07 -15.79
N GLU A 58 -8.52 -11.08 -16.28
CA GLU A 58 -9.97 -11.15 -16.21
C GLU A 58 -10.43 -11.35 -14.76
N GLY A 59 -11.50 -10.70 -14.34
CA GLY A 59 -12.01 -10.77 -12.96
C GLY A 59 -11.23 -9.94 -11.94
N LEU A 60 -10.19 -9.19 -12.33
CA LEU A 60 -9.40 -8.33 -11.43
C LEU A 60 -10.30 -7.41 -10.59
N GLN A 61 -11.29 -6.78 -11.20
CA GLN A 61 -12.24 -5.85 -10.59
C GLN A 61 -13.17 -6.49 -9.53
N GLU A 62 -13.23 -7.80 -9.48
CA GLU A 62 -14.01 -8.50 -8.46
C GLU A 62 -13.34 -8.43 -7.09
N TYR A 63 -12.00 -8.29 -7.06
CA TYR A 63 -11.18 -8.36 -5.85
C TYR A 63 -10.41 -7.10 -5.54
N VAL A 64 -10.31 -6.13 -6.47
CA VAL A 64 -9.60 -4.88 -6.21
C VAL A 64 -10.44 -3.66 -6.58
N THR A 65 -10.32 -2.63 -5.78
CA THR A 65 -10.93 -1.31 -6.00
C THR A 65 -10.01 -0.41 -6.79
N GLY A 66 -8.70 -0.60 -6.66
CA GLY A 66 -7.70 0.25 -7.29
C GLY A 66 -6.37 -0.45 -7.53
N VAL A 67 -5.56 0.16 -8.38
CA VAL A 67 -4.18 -0.26 -8.66
C VAL A 67 -3.24 0.91 -8.49
N ILE A 68 -2.21 0.76 -7.66
CA ILE A 68 -1.17 1.78 -7.49
C ILE A 68 -0.15 1.63 -8.62
N LEU A 69 0.07 2.70 -9.35
CA LEU A 69 0.93 2.79 -10.53
C LEU A 69 2.16 3.66 -10.23
N HIS A 70 3.30 3.33 -10.84
CA HIS A 70 4.45 4.21 -10.93
C HIS A 70 4.27 5.22 -12.10
N ASP A 71 4.92 6.39 -12.05
CA ASP A 71 4.86 7.42 -13.10
C ASP A 71 5.08 6.85 -14.51
N GLY A 72 6.15 6.04 -14.70
CA GLY A 72 6.40 5.40 -15.97
C GLY A 72 5.33 4.39 -16.39
N THR A 73 4.55 3.84 -15.45
CA THR A 73 3.49 2.86 -15.76
C THR A 73 2.22 3.55 -16.23
N ILE A 74 1.79 4.63 -15.60
CA ILE A 74 0.58 5.35 -16.00
C ILE A 74 0.71 5.96 -17.40
N ARG A 75 1.95 6.22 -17.88
CA ARG A 75 2.27 6.75 -19.20
C ARG A 75 2.44 5.65 -20.27
N ASN A 76 2.27 4.39 -19.90
CA ASN A 76 2.41 3.25 -20.80
C ASN A 76 1.06 2.73 -21.28
N HIS A 77 1.11 1.88 -22.29
CA HIS A 77 -0.04 1.30 -22.98
C HIS A 77 0.09 -0.21 -23.14
N ALA A 78 -1.03 -0.87 -23.38
CA ALA A 78 -1.11 -2.26 -23.78
C ALA A 78 -0.68 -2.44 -25.25
N ASP A 79 -0.56 -3.69 -25.71
CA ASP A 79 -0.11 -4.02 -27.09
C ASP A 79 -1.06 -3.49 -28.16
N ASP A 80 -2.33 -3.28 -27.83
CA ASP A 80 -3.35 -2.70 -28.72
C ASP A 80 -3.36 -1.16 -28.74
N GLY A 81 -2.47 -0.53 -27.96
CA GLY A 81 -2.35 0.92 -27.83
C GLY A 81 -3.26 1.56 -26.77
N THR A 82 -4.07 0.78 -26.02
CA THR A 82 -4.89 1.28 -24.93
C THR A 82 -4.01 1.70 -23.74
N GLU A 83 -4.16 2.92 -23.25
CA GLU A 83 -3.42 3.38 -22.06
C GLU A 83 -3.78 2.53 -20.83
N PHE A 84 -2.81 2.26 -19.95
CA PHE A 84 -3.06 1.42 -18.78
C PHE A 84 -4.08 2.03 -17.82
N SER A 85 -4.14 3.35 -17.70
CA SER A 85 -5.18 4.03 -16.92
C SER A 85 -6.57 3.78 -17.50
N ASP A 86 -6.74 3.91 -18.81
CA ASP A 86 -8.02 3.69 -19.49
C ASP A 86 -8.48 2.23 -19.37
N LEU A 87 -7.54 1.28 -19.48
CA LEU A 87 -7.82 -0.13 -19.30
C LEU A 87 -8.35 -0.44 -17.89
N LEU A 88 -7.76 0.16 -16.85
CA LEU A 88 -8.22 0.01 -15.47
C LEU A 88 -9.58 0.68 -15.26
N ILE A 89 -9.77 1.90 -15.75
CA ILE A 89 -11.03 2.64 -15.67
C ILE A 89 -12.16 1.87 -16.35
N ALA A 90 -11.92 1.30 -17.53
CA ALA A 90 -12.91 0.48 -18.24
C ALA A 90 -13.36 -0.76 -17.47
N LYS A 91 -12.50 -1.28 -16.57
CA LYS A 91 -12.84 -2.36 -15.63
C LYS A 91 -13.52 -1.86 -14.33
N GLY A 92 -13.69 -0.54 -14.14
CA GLY A 92 -14.15 0.04 -12.88
C GLY A 92 -13.11 0.01 -11.75
N VAL A 93 -11.82 -0.12 -12.09
CA VAL A 93 -10.69 -0.12 -11.15
C VAL A 93 -10.04 1.26 -11.14
N VAL A 94 -9.86 1.85 -9.96
CA VAL A 94 -9.33 3.21 -9.80
C VAL A 94 -7.81 3.24 -10.02
N PRO A 95 -7.28 4.05 -10.97
CA PRO A 95 -5.85 4.31 -11.04
C PRO A 95 -5.40 5.16 -9.84
N ILE A 96 -4.41 4.65 -9.11
CA ILE A 96 -3.76 5.32 -7.98
C ILE A 96 -2.32 5.59 -8.36
N ILE A 97 -1.81 6.79 -8.14
CA ILE A 97 -0.46 7.16 -8.57
C ILE A 97 0.51 7.30 -7.39
N LYS A 98 1.65 6.61 -7.44
CA LYS A 98 2.77 6.86 -6.53
C LYS A 98 3.48 8.15 -6.93
N VAL A 99 3.49 9.14 -6.03
CA VAL A 99 4.00 10.49 -6.33
C VAL A 99 5.29 10.84 -5.58
N ASP A 100 5.68 10.09 -4.56
CA ASP A 100 6.98 10.28 -3.91
C ASP A 100 8.15 9.95 -4.88
N LYS A 101 9.29 10.58 -4.64
CA LYS A 101 10.53 10.40 -5.43
C LYS A 101 11.59 9.61 -4.66
N SER A 102 11.16 8.61 -3.88
CA SER A 102 12.01 7.76 -3.05
C SER A 102 12.64 8.48 -1.85
N THR A 103 13.35 7.73 -1.05
CA THR A 103 14.02 8.21 0.17
C THR A 103 15.46 8.60 -0.11
N VAL A 104 15.97 9.54 0.72
CA VAL A 104 17.38 9.91 0.82
C VAL A 104 17.80 9.87 2.29
N PRO A 105 19.09 9.74 2.60
CA PRO A 105 19.57 9.81 3.98
C PRO A 105 19.10 11.11 4.67
N HIS A 106 18.61 10.98 5.89
CA HIS A 106 18.31 12.16 6.72
C HIS A 106 19.64 12.73 7.24
N THR A 107 19.98 13.93 6.77
CA THR A 107 21.28 14.56 7.09
C THR A 107 21.43 14.73 8.59
N ASN A 108 22.55 14.28 9.17
CA ASN A 108 22.88 14.26 10.59
C ASN A 108 22.10 13.25 11.45
N PHE A 109 21.29 12.37 10.86
CA PHE A 109 20.58 11.30 11.56
C PHE A 109 20.96 9.96 10.96
N GLU A 110 21.93 9.28 11.58
CA GLU A 110 22.48 8.03 11.07
C GLU A 110 21.44 6.92 11.06
N GLY A 111 21.34 6.20 9.93
CA GLY A 111 20.39 5.10 9.75
C GLY A 111 18.97 5.52 9.42
N GLU A 112 18.67 6.82 9.41
CA GLU A 112 17.35 7.34 9.07
C GLU A 112 17.30 7.93 7.65
N VAL A 113 16.12 7.95 7.08
CA VAL A 113 15.85 8.48 5.74
C VAL A 113 14.67 9.43 5.77
N VAL A 114 14.59 10.28 4.77
CA VAL A 114 13.43 11.16 4.53
C VAL A 114 12.96 11.01 3.09
N THR A 115 11.67 11.17 2.87
CA THR A 115 11.06 10.98 1.55
C THR A 115 10.96 12.28 0.78
N GLN A 116 11.40 12.27 -0.48
CA GLN A 116 11.40 13.42 -1.39
C GLN A 116 10.21 13.44 -2.33
N GLY A 117 9.94 14.61 -2.94
CA GLY A 117 9.00 14.70 -4.06
C GLY A 117 7.97 15.82 -3.95
N LEU A 118 8.02 16.69 -2.92
CA LEU A 118 7.08 17.80 -2.78
C LEU A 118 7.27 18.90 -3.83
N ASP A 119 8.51 19.11 -4.30
CA ASP A 119 8.80 20.15 -5.29
C ASP A 119 8.09 19.86 -6.61
N GLY A 120 7.28 20.82 -7.08
CA GLY A 120 6.47 20.69 -8.28
C GLY A 120 5.36 19.63 -8.18
N LEU A 121 4.96 19.22 -6.97
CA LEU A 121 3.95 18.18 -6.79
C LEU A 121 2.57 18.64 -7.26
N ALA A 122 2.18 19.89 -7.03
CA ALA A 122 0.87 20.40 -7.47
C ALA A 122 0.67 20.25 -8.98
N ASP A 123 1.67 20.64 -9.79
CA ASP A 123 1.61 20.50 -11.25
C ASP A 123 1.53 19.03 -11.68
N ARG A 124 2.31 18.15 -11.03
CA ARG A 124 2.27 16.70 -11.31
C ARG A 124 0.94 16.06 -10.93
N LEU A 125 0.30 16.50 -9.84
CA LEU A 125 -1.01 15.99 -9.43
C LEU A 125 -2.08 16.35 -10.45
N GLN A 126 -2.05 17.58 -11.00
CA GLN A 126 -2.96 17.97 -12.07
C GLN A 126 -2.76 17.10 -13.32
N GLU A 127 -1.50 16.88 -13.73
CA GLU A 127 -1.17 16.01 -14.86
C GLU A 127 -1.72 14.59 -14.64
N TYR A 128 -1.51 14.01 -13.46
CA TYR A 128 -2.01 12.66 -13.14
C TYR A 128 -3.54 12.59 -13.05
N TYR A 129 -4.18 13.66 -12.57
CA TYR A 129 -5.63 13.75 -12.57
C TYR A 129 -6.18 13.69 -14.01
N ASP A 130 -5.55 14.44 -14.93
CA ASP A 130 -5.92 14.45 -16.35
C ASP A 130 -5.68 13.08 -17.04
N MET A 131 -4.70 12.29 -16.54
CA MET A 131 -4.46 10.90 -16.96
C MET A 131 -5.41 9.88 -16.30
N GLY A 132 -6.38 10.31 -15.53
CA GLY A 132 -7.40 9.44 -14.93
C GLY A 132 -7.11 8.98 -13.49
N ALA A 133 -5.99 9.36 -12.86
CA ALA A 133 -5.76 9.06 -11.45
C ALA A 133 -6.78 9.78 -10.55
N ARG A 134 -7.30 9.08 -9.53
CA ARG A 134 -8.23 9.66 -8.54
C ARG A 134 -7.74 9.50 -7.10
N ALA A 135 -6.65 8.78 -6.91
CA ALA A 135 -5.92 8.73 -5.65
C ALA A 135 -4.42 8.80 -5.90
N ALA A 136 -3.68 9.23 -4.92
CA ALA A 136 -2.22 9.23 -4.94
C ALA A 136 -1.67 8.53 -3.70
N LYS A 137 -0.45 8.01 -3.77
CA LYS A 137 0.22 7.35 -2.66
C LYS A 137 1.60 7.98 -2.42
N TRP A 138 1.91 8.20 -1.15
CA TRP A 138 3.23 8.65 -0.67
C TRP A 138 3.68 7.80 0.49
N ARG A 139 4.89 7.22 0.38
CA ARG A 139 5.50 6.37 1.40
C ARG A 139 6.57 7.13 2.17
N ALA A 140 6.45 7.18 3.48
CA ALA A 140 7.52 7.50 4.43
C ALA A 140 8.00 6.20 5.09
N VAL A 141 9.25 6.15 5.57
CA VAL A 141 9.88 4.93 6.07
C VAL A 141 10.54 5.17 7.41
N PHE A 142 10.19 4.35 8.39
CA PHE A 142 10.73 4.41 9.75
C PHE A 142 11.44 3.10 10.10
N THR A 143 12.73 3.19 10.44
CA THR A 143 13.55 2.05 10.85
C THR A 143 13.57 1.97 12.38
N ILE A 144 13.34 0.78 12.94
CA ILE A 144 13.49 0.55 14.38
C ILE A 144 14.90 0.03 14.67
N SER A 145 15.60 0.74 15.57
CA SER A 145 16.85 0.31 16.19
C SER A 145 16.88 0.79 17.65
N GLU A 146 18.03 0.72 18.29
CA GLU A 146 18.21 1.22 19.66
C GLU A 146 17.86 2.71 19.77
N ASN A 147 18.24 3.52 18.75
CA ASN A 147 18.12 4.98 18.76
C ASN A 147 17.19 5.54 17.66
N THR A 148 16.52 4.68 16.92
CA THR A 148 15.62 5.07 15.81
C THR A 148 14.24 4.43 15.93
N PRO A 149 13.19 5.04 15.36
CA PRO A 149 13.20 6.37 14.75
C PRO A 149 13.34 7.48 15.80
N THR A 150 14.04 8.57 15.43
CA THR A 150 14.10 9.76 16.28
C THR A 150 12.80 10.58 16.18
N GLU A 151 12.49 11.36 17.21
CA GLU A 151 11.32 12.27 17.18
C GLU A 151 11.40 13.26 16.01
N GLN A 152 12.62 13.68 15.64
CA GLN A 152 12.85 14.60 14.53
C GLN A 152 12.53 13.94 13.19
N ASN A 153 12.92 12.69 12.99
CA ASN A 153 12.60 11.95 11.76
C ASN A 153 11.09 11.70 11.65
N ILE A 154 10.45 11.28 12.75
CA ILE A 154 8.98 11.10 12.79
C ILE A 154 8.28 12.42 12.43
N LEU A 155 8.64 13.53 13.08
CA LEU A 155 8.04 14.82 12.83
C LEU A 155 8.23 15.27 11.37
N PHE A 156 9.45 15.15 10.83
CA PHE A 156 9.77 15.62 9.47
C PHE A 156 8.96 14.87 8.41
N ASP A 157 8.92 13.53 8.47
CA ASP A 157 8.20 12.73 7.48
C ASP A 157 6.67 12.81 7.66
N CYS A 158 6.16 12.95 8.90
CA CYS A 158 4.73 13.19 9.14
C CYS A 158 4.28 14.58 8.63
N MET A 159 5.08 15.62 8.79
CA MET A 159 4.82 16.94 8.17
C MET A 159 4.83 16.85 6.64
N THR A 160 5.76 16.09 6.08
CA THR A 160 5.85 15.85 4.63
C THR A 160 4.61 15.13 4.10
N LEU A 161 4.16 14.07 4.79
CA LEU A 161 2.91 13.35 4.48
C LEU A 161 1.68 14.25 4.56
N ALA A 162 1.59 15.10 5.58
CA ALA A 162 0.46 16.02 5.75
C ALA A 162 0.41 17.09 4.66
N ARG A 163 1.56 17.65 4.29
CA ARG A 163 1.66 18.61 3.19
C ARG A 163 1.31 17.98 1.84
N TYR A 164 1.79 16.76 1.59
CA TYR A 164 1.42 15.97 0.42
C TYR A 164 -0.10 15.74 0.37
N ALA A 165 -0.71 15.35 1.50
CA ALA A 165 -2.15 15.06 1.57
C ALA A 165 -2.99 16.32 1.25
N ALA A 166 -2.62 17.48 1.80
CA ALA A 166 -3.29 18.75 1.50
C ALA A 166 -3.22 19.09 0.00
N LEU A 167 -2.06 18.93 -0.65
CA LEU A 167 -1.90 19.16 -2.09
C LEU A 167 -2.76 18.21 -2.93
N CYS A 168 -2.88 16.94 -2.52
CA CYS A 168 -3.75 15.97 -3.18
C CYS A 168 -5.22 16.40 -3.12
N GLN A 169 -5.72 16.79 -1.95
CA GLN A 169 -7.11 17.21 -1.78
C GLN A 169 -7.42 18.47 -2.56
N GLU A 170 -6.49 19.43 -2.64
CA GLU A 170 -6.62 20.60 -3.50
C GLU A 170 -6.77 20.22 -4.98
N ALA A 171 -6.02 19.21 -5.43
CA ALA A 171 -6.08 18.70 -6.80
C ALA A 171 -7.27 17.75 -7.08
N GLY A 172 -8.15 17.47 -6.10
CA GLY A 172 -9.25 16.53 -6.25
C GLY A 172 -8.84 15.05 -6.26
N ILE A 173 -7.69 14.74 -5.66
CA ILE A 173 -7.11 13.41 -5.58
C ILE A 173 -7.11 12.93 -4.12
N VAL A 174 -7.59 11.73 -3.86
CA VAL A 174 -7.58 11.12 -2.51
C VAL A 174 -6.13 10.80 -2.11
N PRO A 175 -5.59 11.37 -1.02
CA PRO A 175 -4.26 11.00 -0.52
C PRO A 175 -4.32 9.66 0.23
N MET A 176 -3.47 8.72 -0.18
CA MET A 176 -3.12 7.52 0.57
C MET A 176 -1.79 7.77 1.26
N VAL A 177 -1.82 7.98 2.57
CA VAL A 177 -0.63 8.24 3.39
C VAL A 177 -0.05 6.90 3.88
N GLU A 178 1.24 6.65 3.60
CA GLU A 178 1.90 5.37 3.91
C GLU A 178 3.10 5.58 4.86
N PRO A 179 2.87 5.71 6.18
CA PRO A 179 3.94 5.75 7.18
C PRO A 179 4.40 4.33 7.53
N GLU A 180 5.27 3.75 6.73
CA GLU A 180 5.72 2.38 6.91
C GLU A 180 6.79 2.26 8.01
N VAL A 181 6.46 1.56 9.09
CA VAL A 181 7.44 1.06 10.06
C VAL A 181 7.99 -0.26 9.52
N LEU A 182 9.32 -0.32 9.34
CA LEU A 182 9.96 -1.45 8.67
C LEU A 182 9.96 -2.72 9.52
N PHE A 183 9.66 -3.83 8.87
CA PHE A 183 9.74 -5.18 9.42
C PHE A 183 11.20 -5.66 9.67
N SER A 184 12.19 -5.09 8.99
CA SER A 184 13.60 -5.46 9.16
C SER A 184 14.13 -5.04 10.53
N GLY A 185 14.96 -5.90 11.13
CA GLY A 185 15.60 -5.65 12.43
C GLY A 185 15.26 -6.70 13.47
N SER A 186 15.74 -6.47 14.70
CA SER A 186 15.64 -7.41 15.84
C SER A 186 14.77 -6.88 16.99
N HIS A 187 13.83 -5.99 16.69
CA HIS A 187 12.91 -5.41 17.67
C HIS A 187 11.77 -6.36 18.04
N SER A 188 11.27 -6.25 19.27
CA SER A 188 10.12 -7.02 19.74
C SER A 188 8.81 -6.48 19.17
N LEU A 189 7.72 -7.26 19.33
CA LEU A 189 6.37 -6.84 18.95
C LEU A 189 5.93 -5.58 19.71
N GLU A 190 6.22 -5.51 21.01
CA GLU A 190 5.89 -4.36 21.87
C GLU A 190 6.61 -3.09 21.40
N ARG A 191 7.88 -3.21 20.97
CA ARG A 191 8.62 -2.07 20.42
C ARG A 191 8.03 -1.61 19.10
N ALA A 192 7.63 -2.54 18.23
CA ALA A 192 6.95 -2.20 16.98
C ALA A 192 5.60 -1.49 17.25
N GLU A 193 4.83 -1.98 18.23
CA GLU A 193 3.58 -1.36 18.66
C GLU A 193 3.79 0.08 19.16
N GLU A 194 4.76 0.28 20.06
CA GLU A 194 5.12 1.60 20.59
C GLU A 194 5.47 2.58 19.46
N VAL A 195 6.39 2.18 18.56
CA VAL A 195 6.86 3.03 17.46
C VAL A 195 5.73 3.33 16.47
N THR A 196 4.94 2.33 16.10
CA THR A 196 3.83 2.54 15.16
C THR A 196 2.78 3.47 15.76
N THR A 197 2.47 3.34 17.05
CA THR A 197 1.57 4.24 17.78
C THR A 197 2.10 5.68 17.73
N MET A 198 3.38 5.90 18.06
CA MET A 198 4.00 7.23 18.03
C MET A 198 3.95 7.86 16.62
N VAL A 199 4.28 7.08 15.60
CA VAL A 199 4.28 7.53 14.19
C VAL A 199 2.87 7.91 13.75
N LEU A 200 1.87 7.07 14.01
CA LEU A 200 0.49 7.35 13.61
C LEU A 200 -0.11 8.54 14.36
N GLN A 201 0.10 8.65 15.67
CA GLN A 201 -0.34 9.81 16.45
C GLN A 201 0.27 11.10 15.90
N LYS A 202 1.57 11.11 15.59
CA LYS A 202 2.22 12.27 14.99
C LYS A 202 1.69 12.57 13.59
N LEU A 203 1.43 11.56 12.77
CA LEU A 203 0.85 11.73 11.44
C LEU A 203 -0.51 12.44 11.53
N PHE A 204 -1.43 11.94 12.34
CA PHE A 204 -2.77 12.53 12.44
C PHE A 204 -2.76 13.92 13.07
N GLU A 205 -1.87 14.19 14.03
CA GLU A 205 -1.62 15.56 14.53
C GLU A 205 -1.22 16.50 13.36
N GLN A 206 -0.32 16.07 12.49
CA GLN A 206 0.15 16.88 11.36
C GLN A 206 -0.90 17.02 10.25
N LEU A 207 -1.69 15.97 9.96
CA LEU A 207 -2.81 16.05 9.02
C LEU A 207 -3.84 17.08 9.47
N GLN A 208 -4.24 17.06 10.74
CA GLN A 208 -5.17 18.03 11.31
C GLN A 208 -4.59 19.45 11.29
N TRP A 209 -3.31 19.61 11.64
CA TRP A 209 -2.64 20.91 11.58
C TRP A 209 -2.61 21.53 10.18
N ASN A 210 -2.53 20.68 9.15
CA ASN A 210 -2.57 21.13 7.75
C ASN A 210 -4.00 21.21 7.19
N ASN A 211 -5.03 21.15 8.03
CA ASN A 211 -6.45 21.20 7.64
C ASN A 211 -6.84 20.13 6.59
N VAL A 212 -6.22 18.95 6.66
CA VAL A 212 -6.57 17.84 5.79
C VAL A 212 -7.92 17.25 6.25
N ASP A 213 -8.85 17.06 5.30
CA ASP A 213 -10.13 16.41 5.56
C ASP A 213 -9.92 14.90 5.74
N LEU A 214 -10.05 14.39 6.97
CA LEU A 214 -9.76 13.00 7.29
C LEU A 214 -10.74 12.01 6.65
N GLU A 215 -11.98 12.40 6.38
CA GLU A 215 -12.94 11.57 5.63
C GLU A 215 -12.53 11.36 4.16
N GLY A 216 -11.60 12.15 3.66
CA GLY A 216 -11.03 12.07 2.32
C GLY A 216 -9.59 11.52 2.30
N VAL A 217 -9.14 10.75 3.32
CA VAL A 217 -7.79 10.17 3.44
C VAL A 217 -7.89 8.65 3.55
N ILE A 218 -6.99 7.92 2.93
CA ILE A 218 -6.75 6.50 3.19
C ILE A 218 -5.43 6.35 3.94
N LEU A 219 -5.44 5.60 5.05
CA LEU A 219 -4.22 5.19 5.72
C LEU A 219 -3.74 3.87 5.09
N LYS A 220 -2.49 3.83 4.64
CA LYS A 220 -1.82 2.58 4.30
C LYS A 220 -0.76 2.30 5.35
N SER A 221 -0.91 1.21 6.09
CA SER A 221 -0.07 0.92 7.26
C SER A 221 0.55 -0.47 7.19
N SER A 222 1.68 -0.62 7.89
CA SER A 222 2.17 -1.94 8.27
C SER A 222 1.21 -2.56 9.27
N MET A 223 1.10 -3.89 9.27
CA MET A 223 0.69 -4.61 10.48
C MET A 223 1.79 -4.43 11.54
N VAL A 224 1.44 -4.47 12.81
CA VAL A 224 2.44 -4.41 13.88
C VAL A 224 3.12 -5.78 13.98
N LEU A 225 4.41 -5.83 13.67
CA LEU A 225 5.20 -7.06 13.55
C LEU A 225 6.47 -6.94 14.37
N ALA A 226 6.85 -8.02 15.08
CA ALA A 226 8.21 -8.14 15.57
C ALA A 226 9.20 -8.15 14.40
N GLY A 227 10.41 -7.66 14.61
CA GLY A 227 11.42 -7.58 13.56
C GLY A 227 11.75 -8.95 12.93
N SER A 228 12.13 -8.94 11.66
CA SER A 228 12.46 -10.19 10.92
C SER A 228 13.59 -11.00 11.51
N GLU A 229 14.44 -10.40 12.37
CA GLU A 229 15.56 -11.02 13.06
C GLU A 229 15.25 -11.28 14.55
N TRP A 230 14.01 -10.99 15.00
CA TRP A 230 13.59 -11.27 16.37
C TRP A 230 13.56 -12.77 16.65
N SER A 231 14.06 -13.17 17.81
CA SER A 231 14.27 -14.59 18.14
C SER A 231 12.99 -15.36 18.49
N GLU A 232 11.94 -14.64 18.88
CA GLU A 232 10.66 -15.24 19.28
C GLU A 232 9.65 -15.14 18.14
N GLN A 233 8.97 -16.27 17.88
CA GLN A 233 7.90 -16.26 16.88
C GLN A 233 6.64 -15.61 17.44
N THR A 234 6.11 -14.66 16.68
CA THR A 234 4.85 -13.99 17.00
C THR A 234 3.71 -14.69 16.26
N SER A 235 2.64 -15.04 16.96
CA SER A 235 1.45 -15.64 16.33
C SER A 235 0.66 -14.60 15.52
N ALA A 236 -0.19 -15.05 14.61
CA ALA A 236 -1.08 -14.15 13.88
C ALA A 236 -2.08 -13.45 14.83
N ALA A 237 -2.50 -14.13 15.89
CA ALA A 237 -3.36 -13.55 16.91
C ALA A 237 -2.68 -12.41 17.69
N ASP A 238 -1.38 -12.55 18.03
CA ASP A 238 -0.62 -11.48 18.69
C ASP A 238 -0.47 -10.28 17.77
N VAL A 239 -0.18 -10.52 16.48
CA VAL A 239 -0.09 -9.46 15.44
C VAL A 239 -1.43 -8.73 15.31
N ALA A 240 -2.54 -9.46 15.27
CA ALA A 240 -3.88 -8.88 15.19
C ALA A 240 -4.18 -7.99 16.39
N GLN A 241 -3.94 -8.49 17.61
CA GLN A 241 -4.18 -7.74 18.85
C GLN A 241 -3.32 -6.46 18.92
N ALA A 242 -2.02 -6.56 18.62
CA ALA A 242 -1.12 -5.40 18.65
C ALA A 242 -1.52 -4.37 17.57
N THR A 243 -1.87 -4.83 16.36
CA THR A 243 -2.27 -3.96 15.25
C THR A 243 -3.55 -3.19 15.56
N LEU A 244 -4.61 -3.89 15.98
CA LEU A 244 -5.90 -3.25 16.27
C LEU A 244 -5.81 -2.32 17.49
N ARG A 245 -5.08 -2.72 18.53
CA ARG A 245 -4.83 -1.85 19.69
C ARG A 245 -4.07 -0.58 19.30
N THR A 246 -3.07 -0.69 18.42
CA THR A 246 -2.35 0.46 17.86
C THR A 246 -3.30 1.41 17.13
N PHE A 247 -4.16 0.89 16.26
CA PHE A 247 -5.07 1.73 15.48
C PHE A 247 -6.13 2.41 16.37
N MET A 248 -6.69 1.69 17.33
CA MET A 248 -7.65 2.26 18.30
C MET A 248 -7.04 3.40 19.12
N ASN A 249 -5.74 3.36 19.38
CA ASN A 249 -5.02 4.40 20.13
C ASN A 249 -4.53 5.57 19.28
N SER A 250 -4.58 5.46 17.94
CA SER A 250 -3.86 6.39 17.07
C SER A 250 -4.65 6.92 15.88
N VAL A 251 -5.62 6.18 15.35
CA VAL A 251 -6.32 6.54 14.11
C VAL A 251 -7.68 7.15 14.44
N PRO A 252 -7.97 8.39 13.99
CA PRO A 252 -9.28 9.00 14.17
C PRO A 252 -10.38 8.21 13.46
N PRO A 253 -11.58 8.12 14.06
CA PRO A 253 -12.70 7.35 13.50
C PRO A 253 -13.29 7.94 12.22
N GLU A 254 -12.93 9.17 11.86
CA GLU A 254 -13.36 9.83 10.62
C GLU A 254 -12.65 9.28 9.37
N VAL A 255 -11.51 8.61 9.52
CA VAL A 255 -10.79 7.98 8.40
C VAL A 255 -11.66 6.85 7.84
N PRO A 256 -11.98 6.82 6.52
CA PRO A 256 -12.89 5.82 5.97
C PRO A 256 -12.32 4.41 5.96
N GLY A 257 -10.98 4.27 5.87
CA GLY A 257 -10.38 2.94 5.87
C GLY A 257 -8.87 2.92 5.98
N ILE A 258 -8.40 1.73 6.36
CA ILE A 258 -6.98 1.40 6.53
C ILE A 258 -6.66 0.23 5.61
N VAL A 259 -5.64 0.37 4.77
CA VAL A 259 -5.19 -0.72 3.90
C VAL A 259 -3.80 -1.19 4.33
N PHE A 260 -3.64 -2.49 4.49
CA PHE A 260 -2.38 -3.07 4.94
C PHE A 260 -1.38 -3.24 3.80
N LEU A 261 -0.13 -2.89 4.02
CA LEU A 261 0.98 -3.34 3.19
C LEU A 261 1.48 -4.72 3.66
N SER A 262 2.08 -5.52 2.76
CA SER A 262 2.64 -6.83 3.13
C SER A 262 4.00 -6.76 3.83
N GLY A 263 4.73 -5.65 3.74
CA GLY A 263 5.87 -5.23 4.57
C GLY A 263 7.03 -6.23 4.72
N GLY A 264 7.32 -7.01 3.70
CA GLY A 264 8.42 -8.00 3.79
C GLY A 264 7.99 -9.40 4.21
N GLN A 265 6.76 -9.59 4.61
CA GLN A 265 6.19 -10.92 4.90
C GLN A 265 6.12 -11.78 3.63
N THR A 266 6.10 -13.10 3.80
CA THR A 266 5.74 -14.02 2.72
C THR A 266 4.27 -13.81 2.32
N PRO A 267 3.87 -14.17 1.08
CA PRO A 267 2.47 -14.08 0.66
C PRO A 267 1.49 -14.75 1.62
N GLN A 268 1.79 -15.99 2.02
CA GLN A 268 0.96 -16.74 2.97
C GLN A 268 0.89 -16.05 4.34
N ARG A 269 2.04 -15.63 4.92
CA ARG A 269 2.04 -15.00 6.24
C ARG A 269 1.25 -13.68 6.27
N ALA A 270 1.35 -12.88 5.21
CA ALA A 270 0.57 -11.66 5.09
C ALA A 270 -0.95 -11.95 5.05
N THR A 271 -1.36 -13.03 4.39
CA THR A 271 -2.75 -13.48 4.33
C THR A 271 -3.23 -14.01 5.68
N GLU A 272 -2.42 -14.84 6.37
CA GLU A 272 -2.73 -15.36 7.72
C GLU A 272 -2.92 -14.23 8.75
N ASN A 273 -2.05 -13.21 8.70
CA ASN A 273 -2.16 -12.08 9.60
C ASN A 273 -3.37 -11.19 9.27
N LEU A 274 -3.72 -11.03 8.00
CA LEU A 274 -4.92 -10.32 7.58
C LEU A 274 -6.18 -11.03 8.08
N ASP A 275 -6.23 -12.35 7.93
CA ASP A 275 -7.33 -13.18 8.40
C ASP A 275 -7.53 -13.07 9.93
N ALA A 276 -6.45 -13.19 10.69
CA ALA A 276 -6.51 -13.05 12.14
C ALA A 276 -6.98 -11.64 12.60
N ILE A 277 -6.63 -10.59 11.83
CA ILE A 277 -7.11 -9.23 12.08
C ILE A 277 -8.63 -9.15 11.83
N ALA A 278 -9.11 -9.71 10.72
CA ALA A 278 -10.53 -9.71 10.37
C ALA A 278 -11.37 -10.57 11.34
N GLU A 279 -10.85 -11.73 11.77
CA GLU A 279 -11.49 -12.54 12.81
C GLU A 279 -11.63 -11.77 14.13
N LEU A 280 -10.57 -11.08 14.57
CA LEU A 280 -10.59 -10.30 15.81
C LEU A 280 -11.54 -9.10 15.69
N GLU A 281 -11.57 -8.42 14.54
CA GLU A 281 -12.51 -7.34 14.27
C GLU A 281 -13.96 -7.82 14.40
N ALA A 282 -14.29 -8.97 13.81
CA ALA A 282 -15.62 -9.56 13.91
C ALA A 282 -16.00 -9.93 15.36
N GLN A 283 -15.05 -10.43 16.15
CA GLN A 283 -15.25 -10.77 17.57
C GLN A 283 -15.50 -9.55 18.44
N GLU A 284 -14.84 -8.42 18.17
CA GLU A 284 -14.98 -7.15 18.90
C GLU A 284 -16.21 -6.32 18.46
N GLY A 285 -16.91 -6.76 17.40
CA GLY A 285 -18.12 -6.10 16.91
C GLY A 285 -17.87 -4.98 15.90
N GLY A 286 -16.73 -4.96 15.26
CA GLY A 286 -16.33 -4.01 14.22
C GLY A 286 -15.56 -2.80 14.75
N PHE A 287 -14.85 -2.15 13.85
CA PHE A 287 -14.11 -0.91 14.12
C PHE A 287 -14.67 0.24 13.25
N PRO A 288 -14.30 1.51 13.52
CA PRO A 288 -14.84 2.63 12.76
C PRO A 288 -14.34 2.72 11.30
N TRP A 289 -13.27 2.00 10.97
CA TRP A 289 -12.64 2.00 9.65
C TRP A 289 -12.93 0.69 8.93
N GLU A 290 -13.05 0.75 7.59
CA GLU A 290 -12.92 -0.46 6.78
C GLU A 290 -11.45 -0.91 6.75
N LEU A 291 -11.20 -2.19 6.99
CA LEU A 291 -9.86 -2.78 6.93
C LEU A 291 -9.73 -3.59 5.63
N ALA A 292 -8.65 -3.38 4.88
CA ALA A 292 -8.44 -4.09 3.61
C ALA A 292 -6.95 -4.31 3.33
N PHE A 293 -6.61 -5.04 2.28
CA PHE A 293 -5.23 -5.26 1.86
C PHE A 293 -4.80 -4.31 0.72
N SER A 294 -3.52 -3.90 0.74
CA SER A 294 -2.86 -3.21 -0.37
C SER A 294 -1.47 -3.81 -0.58
N PHE A 295 -1.45 -5.04 -1.05
CA PHE A 295 -0.22 -5.82 -1.16
C PHE A 295 0.47 -5.64 -2.51
N SER A 296 1.80 -5.68 -2.48
CA SER A 296 2.67 -5.80 -3.64
C SER A 296 3.23 -7.22 -3.69
N ARG A 297 4.31 -7.52 -2.96
CA ARG A 297 4.92 -8.86 -2.96
C ARG A 297 3.95 -9.96 -2.56
N GLY A 298 3.07 -9.72 -1.60
CA GLY A 298 2.07 -10.66 -1.15
C GLY A 298 1.11 -11.14 -2.26
N LEU A 299 0.92 -10.34 -3.32
CA LEU A 299 0.16 -10.74 -4.51
C LEU A 299 1.05 -11.14 -5.68
N GLU A 300 2.11 -10.36 -5.95
CA GLU A 300 2.88 -10.44 -7.19
C GLU A 300 3.98 -11.51 -7.19
N GLN A 301 4.48 -11.97 -6.04
CA GLN A 301 5.56 -12.96 -6.02
C GLN A 301 5.16 -14.26 -6.72
N PRO A 302 4.01 -14.93 -6.43
CA PRO A 302 3.60 -16.12 -7.16
C PRO A 302 3.31 -15.88 -8.65
N VAL A 303 2.86 -14.66 -9.00
CA VAL A 303 2.65 -14.24 -10.39
C VAL A 303 3.97 -14.22 -11.15
N GLN A 304 5.01 -13.62 -10.59
CA GLN A 304 6.34 -13.53 -11.17
C GLN A 304 6.98 -14.91 -11.31
N GLU A 305 6.82 -15.77 -10.30
CA GLU A 305 7.29 -17.15 -10.30
C GLU A 305 6.60 -18.01 -11.37
N ALA A 306 5.31 -17.79 -11.63
CA ALA A 306 4.58 -18.47 -12.69
C ALA A 306 4.93 -17.92 -14.09
N TRP A 307 5.07 -16.59 -14.23
CA TRP A 307 5.27 -15.93 -15.50
C TRP A 307 6.65 -16.24 -16.13
N GLN A 308 7.74 -16.15 -15.35
CA GLN A 308 9.12 -16.39 -15.82
C GLN A 308 9.51 -15.59 -17.08
N GLY A 309 8.86 -14.43 -17.33
CA GLY A 309 9.12 -13.60 -18.50
C GLY A 309 8.66 -14.17 -19.85
N LYS A 310 7.83 -15.20 -19.84
CA LYS A 310 7.43 -15.94 -21.04
C LYS A 310 5.98 -15.69 -21.40
N ASP A 311 5.73 -15.42 -22.69
CA ASP A 311 4.37 -15.16 -23.17
C ASP A 311 3.47 -16.41 -23.04
N GLU A 312 4.02 -17.62 -23.18
CA GLU A 312 3.29 -18.89 -22.96
C GLU A 312 2.82 -19.11 -21.54
N ASN A 313 3.37 -18.37 -20.56
CA ASN A 313 3.00 -18.50 -19.15
C ASN A 313 2.00 -17.41 -18.68
N ILE A 314 1.53 -16.54 -19.55
CA ILE A 314 0.64 -15.43 -19.19
C ILE A 314 -0.62 -15.94 -18.47
N GLU A 315 -1.28 -16.97 -19.03
CA GLU A 315 -2.50 -17.53 -18.46
C GLU A 315 -2.27 -18.12 -17.04
N ALA A 316 -1.17 -18.86 -16.85
CA ALA A 316 -0.80 -19.40 -15.55
C ALA A 316 -0.49 -18.31 -14.52
N ALA A 317 0.19 -17.25 -14.95
CA ALA A 317 0.51 -16.11 -14.08
C ALA A 317 -0.74 -15.30 -13.70
N GLN A 318 -1.67 -15.09 -14.64
CA GLN A 318 -2.96 -14.46 -14.36
C GLN A 318 -3.83 -15.30 -13.40
N ALA A 319 -3.83 -16.63 -13.56
CA ALA A 319 -4.49 -17.53 -12.63
C ALA A 319 -3.88 -17.45 -11.21
N ALA A 320 -2.53 -17.34 -11.12
CA ALA A 320 -1.86 -17.14 -9.84
C ALA A 320 -2.25 -15.81 -9.18
N LEU A 321 -2.41 -14.72 -9.96
CA LEU A 321 -2.90 -13.45 -9.43
C LEU A 321 -4.31 -13.58 -8.87
N ILE A 322 -5.23 -14.15 -9.63
CA ILE A 322 -6.62 -14.35 -9.19
C ILE A 322 -6.67 -15.21 -7.93
N LYS A 323 -5.91 -16.31 -7.87
CA LYS A 323 -5.83 -17.14 -6.67
C LYS A 323 -5.40 -16.32 -5.44
N ARG A 324 -4.33 -15.51 -5.54
CA ARG A 324 -3.87 -14.66 -4.43
C ARG A 324 -4.90 -13.62 -4.02
N LEU A 325 -5.57 -13.02 -5.00
CA LEU A 325 -6.63 -12.04 -4.73
C LEU A 325 -7.83 -12.69 -4.02
N GLN A 326 -8.26 -13.87 -4.44
CA GLN A 326 -9.31 -14.63 -3.77
C GLN A 326 -8.97 -14.97 -2.33
N LEU A 327 -7.77 -15.50 -2.08
CA LEU A 327 -7.33 -15.84 -0.73
C LEU A 327 -7.26 -14.61 0.19
N ASN A 328 -6.78 -13.47 -0.32
CA ASN A 328 -6.76 -12.25 0.49
C ASN A 328 -8.16 -11.64 0.68
N SER A 329 -9.06 -11.77 -0.29
CA SER A 329 -10.47 -11.39 -0.11
C SER A 329 -11.18 -12.28 0.94
N MET A 330 -10.83 -13.55 1.02
CA MET A 330 -11.34 -14.46 2.07
C MET A 330 -10.73 -14.13 3.43
N ALA A 331 -9.43 -13.81 3.48
CA ALA A 331 -8.76 -13.37 4.71
C ALA A 331 -9.34 -12.05 5.24
N ASP A 332 -9.70 -11.13 4.36
CA ASP A 332 -10.39 -9.89 4.70
C ASP A 332 -11.81 -10.11 5.29
N GLN A 333 -12.33 -11.31 5.16
CA GLN A 333 -13.60 -11.76 5.73
C GLN A 333 -13.43 -12.67 6.97
N GLY A 334 -12.20 -12.96 7.39
CA GLY A 334 -11.93 -13.94 8.45
C GLY A 334 -12.36 -15.37 8.09
N THR A 335 -12.23 -15.75 6.82
CA THR A 335 -12.66 -17.07 6.30
C THR A 335 -11.57 -17.83 5.55
N TYR A 336 -10.33 -17.34 5.63
CA TYR A 336 -9.19 -18.01 5.02
C TYR A 336 -8.72 -19.19 5.86
N ASP A 337 -8.32 -20.28 5.18
CA ASP A 337 -7.69 -21.46 5.79
C ASP A 337 -6.36 -21.75 5.05
N PRO A 338 -5.24 -21.94 5.75
CA PRO A 338 -3.94 -22.22 5.13
C PRO A 338 -3.92 -23.43 4.17
N SER A 339 -4.86 -24.36 4.30
CA SER A 339 -5.00 -25.49 3.37
C SER A 339 -5.48 -25.10 1.96
N MET A 340 -5.90 -23.83 1.79
CA MET A 340 -6.35 -23.28 0.50
C MET A 340 -5.18 -22.81 -0.39
N GLU A 341 -3.95 -22.76 0.12
CA GLU A 341 -2.74 -22.33 -0.60
C GLU A 341 -2.34 -23.17 -1.85
#